data_3ca4e457777cd685b1756d6b629b3522
#
_entry.id   3ca4e457777cd685b1756d6b629b3522
#
_cell.length_a   1.000
_cell.length_b   1.000
_cell.length_c   1.000
_cell.angle_alpha   90.00
_cell.angle_beta   90.00
_cell.angle_gamma   90.00
#
_symmetry.space_group_name_H-M   'P 1'
#
loop_
_entity.id
_entity.type
_entity.pdbx_description
1 polymer ?
#
loop_
_entity_poly.entity_id
_entity_poly.type
_entity_poly.pdbx_seq_one_letter_code
_entity_poly.pdbx_strand_id
1 'polypeptide(L)'
;MKVAVFGDSISAKIEMKNWTEDFLNRMGFPGEVDLFAVPGDDTHDALKRLDQIVAAQADYNYIFFGANDSAEHHVVTPADFAANLTTFVTALGADKTSILTTAYLNEAAIAETHDMPGRSNANVAQYVAAAKAVAEQTGAKIVDLNHAMTVYPGSDEFVVADGVHFSQDGYELVTSLIAVDVKSRELAKTHA
;
A
#
# COMPACT_ATOMS: atom_id res chain seq x y z
N MET A 1 8.11 -18.08 -4.77
CA MET A 1 6.78 -17.48 -4.92
C MET A 1 6.90 -16.12 -5.56
N LYS A 2 5.83 -15.61 -6.13
CA LYS A 2 5.81 -14.30 -6.78
C LYS A 2 4.89 -13.33 -6.04
N VAL A 3 5.41 -12.16 -5.70
CA VAL A 3 4.67 -11.08 -5.04
C VAL A 3 4.59 -9.90 -6.00
N ALA A 4 3.43 -9.29 -6.16
CA ALA A 4 3.23 -8.09 -6.97
C ALA A 4 2.76 -6.94 -6.08
N VAL A 5 3.36 -5.75 -6.24
CA VAL A 5 2.93 -4.52 -5.57
C VAL A 5 2.39 -3.55 -6.60
N PHE A 6 1.13 -3.16 -6.44
CA PHE A 6 0.40 -2.23 -7.29
C PHE A 6 0.20 -0.92 -6.55
N GLY A 7 0.84 0.15 -7.01
CA GLY A 7 0.88 1.38 -6.24
C GLY A 7 1.38 2.61 -7.00
N ASP A 8 1.70 3.63 -6.24
CA ASP A 8 2.14 4.96 -6.67
C ASP A 8 3.65 5.19 -6.44
N SER A 9 4.07 6.45 -6.20
CA SER A 9 5.47 6.84 -5.99
C SER A 9 6.11 6.17 -4.77
N ILE A 10 5.35 5.87 -3.72
CA ILE A 10 5.86 5.19 -2.52
C ILE A 10 6.26 3.76 -2.89
N SER A 11 5.44 3.08 -3.67
CA SER A 11 5.69 1.71 -4.13
C SER A 11 6.75 1.60 -5.23
N ALA A 12 7.04 2.69 -5.96
CA ALA A 12 7.97 2.68 -7.10
C ALA A 12 9.45 2.62 -6.70
N LYS A 13 9.79 2.74 -5.43
CA LYS A 13 11.16 2.72 -4.94
C LYS A 13 11.72 1.30 -4.89
N ILE A 14 12.99 1.16 -5.26
CA ILE A 14 13.68 -0.13 -5.29
C ILE A 14 13.77 -0.78 -3.91
N GLU A 15 13.73 0.01 -2.84
CA GLU A 15 13.66 -0.44 -1.46
C GLU A 15 12.43 -1.31 -1.21
N MET A 16 11.28 -0.96 -1.80
CA MET A 16 10.05 -1.77 -1.71
C MET A 16 10.29 -3.20 -2.20
N LYS A 17 11.00 -3.37 -3.31
CA LYS A 17 11.36 -4.68 -3.85
C LYS A 17 12.41 -5.37 -2.97
N ASN A 18 13.59 -4.77 -2.86
CA ASN A 18 14.77 -5.41 -2.30
C ASN A 18 14.57 -5.82 -0.84
N TRP A 19 13.92 -4.97 -0.05
CA TRP A 19 13.73 -5.26 1.37
C TRP A 19 12.59 -6.23 1.61
N THR A 20 11.53 -6.20 0.81
CA THR A 20 10.50 -7.25 0.88
C THR A 20 11.11 -8.61 0.57
N GLU A 21 11.92 -8.73 -0.49
CA GLU A 21 12.63 -9.96 -0.83
C GLU A 21 13.58 -10.42 0.28
N ASP A 22 14.34 -9.49 0.89
CA ASP A 22 15.26 -9.79 1.99
C ASP A 22 14.51 -10.29 3.24
N PHE A 23 13.43 -9.61 3.66
CA PHE A 23 12.60 -10.06 4.78
C PHE A 23 11.97 -11.43 4.51
N LEU A 24 11.43 -11.66 3.32
CA LEU A 24 10.89 -12.97 2.93
C LEU A 24 11.94 -14.06 3.02
N ASN A 25 13.15 -13.82 2.50
CA ASN A 25 14.26 -14.75 2.58
C ASN A 25 14.66 -15.08 4.02
N ARG A 26 14.79 -14.07 4.87
CA ARG A 26 15.11 -14.24 6.32
C ARG A 26 14.03 -15.02 7.06
N MET A 27 12.77 -14.89 6.64
CA MET A 27 11.65 -15.63 7.24
C MET A 27 11.51 -17.06 6.70
N GLY A 28 12.32 -17.47 5.72
CA GLY A 28 12.27 -18.80 5.11
C GLY A 28 11.23 -18.98 4.01
N PHE A 29 10.72 -17.88 3.46
CA PHE A 29 9.73 -17.85 2.37
C PHE A 29 10.26 -17.08 1.15
N PRO A 30 11.33 -17.54 0.49
CA PRO A 30 11.94 -16.80 -0.60
C PRO A 30 10.94 -16.53 -1.74
N GLY A 31 10.93 -15.29 -2.19
CA GLY A 31 10.03 -14.81 -3.25
C GLY A 31 10.69 -13.75 -4.11
N GLU A 32 10.16 -13.57 -5.31
CA GLU A 32 10.48 -12.48 -6.21
C GLU A 32 9.38 -11.42 -6.11
N VAL A 33 9.75 -10.15 -6.05
CA VAL A 33 8.83 -9.02 -5.96
C VAL A 33 8.84 -8.21 -7.25
N ASP A 34 7.68 -8.07 -7.88
CA ASP A 34 7.48 -7.19 -9.04
C ASP A 34 6.72 -5.92 -8.62
N LEU A 35 7.23 -4.76 -9.04
CA LEU A 35 6.60 -3.47 -8.79
C LEU A 35 5.83 -2.99 -10.01
N PHE A 36 4.52 -2.84 -9.86
CA PHE A 36 3.60 -2.22 -10.82
C PHE A 36 3.20 -0.84 -10.27
N ALA A 37 4.15 0.07 -10.21
CA ALA A 37 4.00 1.34 -9.52
C ALA A 37 4.42 2.51 -10.41
N VAL A 38 3.58 3.55 -10.45
CA VAL A 38 3.82 4.76 -11.23
C VAL A 38 3.70 5.98 -10.31
N PRO A 39 4.77 6.78 -10.18
CA PRO A 39 4.73 7.99 -9.37
C PRO A 39 3.62 8.96 -9.81
N GLY A 40 2.85 9.44 -8.84
CA GLY A 40 1.75 10.39 -9.06
C GLY A 40 0.40 9.74 -9.37
N ASP A 41 0.34 8.44 -9.69
CA ASP A 41 -0.93 7.78 -9.95
C ASP A 41 -1.86 7.81 -8.74
N ASP A 42 -3.11 8.12 -8.98
CA ASP A 42 -4.25 7.78 -8.14
C ASP A 42 -4.93 6.49 -8.62
N THR A 43 -6.00 6.06 -7.97
CA THR A 43 -6.68 4.82 -8.35
C THR A 43 -7.40 4.92 -9.70
N HIS A 44 -7.79 6.11 -10.19
CA HIS A 44 -8.33 6.28 -11.56
C HIS A 44 -7.26 6.04 -12.62
N ASP A 45 -6.02 6.49 -12.38
CA ASP A 45 -4.90 6.22 -13.29
C ASP A 45 -4.51 4.75 -13.25
N ALA A 46 -4.50 4.17 -12.06
CA ALA A 46 -4.20 2.75 -11.86
C ALA A 46 -5.18 1.82 -12.62
N LEU A 47 -6.46 2.18 -12.73
CA LEU A 47 -7.44 1.41 -13.53
C LEU A 47 -6.99 1.23 -14.99
N LYS A 48 -6.33 2.23 -15.56
CA LYS A 48 -5.89 2.21 -16.98
C LYS A 48 -4.76 1.21 -17.25
N ARG A 49 -4.11 0.70 -16.21
CA ARG A 49 -2.98 -0.24 -16.29
C ARG A 49 -3.17 -1.51 -15.44
N LEU A 50 -4.41 -1.78 -14.99
CA LEU A 50 -4.76 -2.94 -14.19
C LEU A 50 -4.40 -4.28 -14.89
N ASP A 51 -4.50 -4.34 -16.20
CA ASP A 51 -4.15 -5.49 -17.00
C ASP A 51 -2.67 -5.92 -16.84
N GLN A 52 -1.78 -4.98 -16.56
CA GLN A 52 -0.35 -5.27 -16.38
C GLN A 52 -0.10 -6.14 -15.14
N ILE A 53 -0.71 -5.80 -14.00
CA ILE A 53 -0.56 -6.61 -12.79
C ILE A 53 -1.36 -7.92 -12.88
N VAL A 54 -2.52 -7.91 -13.53
CA VAL A 54 -3.30 -9.14 -13.79
C VAL A 54 -2.48 -10.13 -14.62
N ALA A 55 -1.77 -9.64 -15.64
CA ALA A 55 -0.90 -10.47 -16.48
C ALA A 55 0.30 -11.08 -15.74
N ALA A 56 0.72 -10.48 -14.62
CA ALA A 56 1.82 -10.98 -13.79
C ALA A 56 1.52 -12.33 -13.14
N GLN A 57 0.25 -12.67 -12.92
CA GLN A 57 -0.20 -13.92 -12.30
C GLN A 57 0.53 -14.23 -10.97
N ALA A 58 0.69 -13.21 -10.12
CA ALA A 58 1.40 -13.35 -8.85
C ALA A 58 0.64 -14.25 -7.87
N ASP A 59 1.39 -14.87 -6.94
CA ASP A 59 0.83 -15.65 -5.85
C ASP A 59 0.18 -14.74 -4.79
N TYR A 60 0.75 -13.53 -4.61
CA TYR A 60 0.27 -12.50 -3.69
C TYR A 60 0.30 -11.13 -4.35
N ASN A 61 -0.80 -10.40 -4.26
CA ASN A 61 -0.94 -9.04 -4.76
C ASN A 61 -1.14 -8.07 -3.61
N TYR A 62 -0.38 -6.98 -3.61
CA TYR A 62 -0.51 -5.90 -2.65
C TYR A 62 -0.94 -4.62 -3.35
N ILE A 63 -2.10 -4.09 -2.97
CA ILE A 63 -2.65 -2.83 -3.49
C ILE A 63 -2.29 -1.74 -2.50
N PHE A 64 -1.52 -0.72 -2.93
CA PHE A 64 -1.07 0.37 -2.07
C PHE A 64 -1.24 1.72 -2.76
N PHE A 65 -2.41 2.33 -2.56
CA PHE A 65 -2.81 3.64 -3.03
C PHE A 65 -3.42 4.48 -1.91
N GLY A 66 -3.81 5.71 -2.23
CA GLY A 66 -4.54 6.60 -1.35
C GLY A 66 -3.80 7.88 -1.00
N ALA A 67 -2.46 7.91 -1.12
CA ALA A 67 -1.68 9.11 -0.86
C ALA A 67 -1.99 10.23 -1.87
N ASN A 68 -2.23 9.88 -3.14
CA ASN A 68 -2.68 10.82 -4.17
C ASN A 68 -4.19 10.98 -4.15
N ASP A 69 -4.96 9.89 -4.06
CA ASP A 69 -6.42 9.94 -3.99
C ASP A 69 -6.93 10.88 -2.90
N SER A 70 -6.27 10.90 -1.73
CA SER A 70 -6.64 11.75 -0.60
C SER A 70 -6.19 13.20 -0.71
N ALA A 71 -5.42 13.56 -1.73
CA ALA A 71 -5.00 14.94 -1.96
C ALA A 71 -6.10 15.75 -2.65
N GLU A 72 -6.34 16.98 -2.17
CA GLU A 72 -7.46 17.83 -2.64
C GLU A 72 -7.43 18.11 -4.15
N HIS A 73 -6.26 18.07 -4.79
CA HIS A 73 -6.10 18.33 -6.21
C HIS A 73 -6.37 17.09 -7.08
N HIS A 74 -6.43 15.90 -6.50
CA HIS A 74 -6.90 14.68 -7.15
C HIS A 74 -8.41 14.55 -6.90
N VAL A 75 -9.20 14.44 -7.95
CA VAL A 75 -10.67 14.39 -7.83
C VAL A 75 -11.13 12.93 -7.69
N VAL A 76 -10.60 12.22 -6.68
CA VAL A 76 -11.03 10.87 -6.34
C VAL A 76 -11.76 10.92 -5.01
N THR A 77 -13.06 10.68 -5.01
CA THR A 77 -13.81 10.61 -3.75
C THR A 77 -13.54 9.31 -3.01
N PRO A 78 -13.74 9.24 -1.66
CA PRO A 78 -13.65 7.96 -0.94
C PRO A 78 -14.55 6.86 -1.51
N ALA A 79 -15.68 7.22 -2.12
CA ALA A 79 -16.58 6.28 -2.77
C ALA A 79 -15.99 5.74 -4.09
N ASP A 80 -15.39 6.61 -4.91
CA ASP A 80 -14.71 6.19 -6.14
C ASP A 80 -13.49 5.34 -5.83
N PHE A 81 -12.70 5.74 -4.81
CA PHE A 81 -11.59 4.96 -4.30
C PHE A 81 -12.01 3.53 -3.91
N ALA A 82 -13.11 3.41 -3.14
CA ALA A 82 -13.65 2.09 -2.75
C ALA A 82 -14.08 1.27 -3.96
N ALA A 83 -14.74 1.89 -4.95
CA ALA A 83 -15.15 1.22 -6.20
C ALA A 83 -13.94 0.73 -7.01
N ASN A 84 -12.90 1.57 -7.10
CA ASN A 84 -11.65 1.22 -7.80
C ASN A 84 -10.92 0.06 -7.10
N LEU A 85 -10.78 0.11 -5.77
CA LEU A 85 -10.20 -1.00 -4.99
C LEU A 85 -10.99 -2.30 -5.16
N THR A 86 -12.32 -2.22 -5.16
CA THR A 86 -13.18 -3.40 -5.40
C THR A 86 -12.91 -3.99 -6.78
N THR A 87 -12.74 -3.14 -7.80
CA THR A 87 -12.38 -3.58 -9.15
C THR A 87 -11.02 -4.28 -9.17
N PHE A 88 -10.01 -3.72 -8.49
CA PHE A 88 -8.69 -4.33 -8.40
C PHE A 88 -8.74 -5.70 -7.72
N VAL A 89 -9.40 -5.79 -6.55
CA VAL A 89 -9.55 -7.05 -5.80
C VAL A 89 -10.28 -8.10 -6.63
N THR A 90 -11.34 -7.71 -7.35
CA THR A 90 -12.09 -8.62 -8.21
C THR A 90 -11.24 -9.19 -9.34
N ALA A 91 -10.42 -8.33 -9.97
CA ALA A 91 -9.57 -8.75 -11.08
C ALA A 91 -8.39 -9.63 -10.64
N LEU A 92 -7.85 -9.38 -9.43
CA LEU A 92 -6.67 -10.08 -8.91
C LEU A 92 -7.01 -11.33 -8.09
N GLY A 93 -8.25 -11.46 -7.63
CA GLY A 93 -8.72 -12.51 -6.72
C GLY A 93 -8.53 -12.13 -5.25
N ALA A 94 -9.61 -12.13 -4.49
CA ALA A 94 -9.61 -11.70 -3.08
C ALA A 94 -8.70 -12.57 -2.20
N ASP A 95 -8.65 -13.88 -2.48
CA ASP A 95 -7.81 -14.86 -1.78
C ASP A 95 -6.30 -14.62 -1.98
N LYS A 96 -5.92 -13.92 -3.05
CA LYS A 96 -4.52 -13.56 -3.36
C LYS A 96 -4.18 -12.11 -3.03
N THR A 97 -5.14 -11.29 -2.63
CA THR A 97 -4.97 -9.84 -2.54
C THR A 97 -5.00 -9.34 -1.10
N SER A 98 -4.04 -8.48 -0.79
CA SER A 98 -4.00 -7.67 0.43
C SER A 98 -4.04 -6.18 0.05
N ILE A 99 -4.87 -5.41 0.76
CA ILE A 99 -4.90 -3.94 0.63
C ILE A 99 -4.07 -3.34 1.76
N LEU A 100 -3.08 -2.50 1.44
CA LEU A 100 -2.40 -1.66 2.42
C LEU A 100 -3.24 -0.40 2.63
N THR A 101 -3.47 -0.04 3.89
CA THR A 101 -4.12 1.24 4.19
C THR A 101 -3.21 2.41 3.84
N THR A 102 -3.81 3.53 3.41
CA THR A 102 -3.08 4.78 3.10
C THR A 102 -2.21 5.19 4.29
N ALA A 103 -0.96 5.56 4.00
CA ALA A 103 0.03 5.89 5.02
C ALA A 103 -0.31 7.13 5.84
N TYR A 104 0.28 7.25 7.02
CA TYR A 104 0.32 8.47 7.81
C TYR A 104 1.09 9.59 7.08
N LEU A 105 0.68 10.83 7.30
CA LEU A 105 1.31 12.05 6.77
C LEU A 105 1.87 12.90 7.91
N ASN A 106 3.09 13.43 7.75
CA ASN A 106 3.60 14.48 8.61
C ASN A 106 3.09 15.86 8.13
N GLU A 107 1.95 16.30 8.66
CA GLU A 107 1.32 17.56 8.26
C GLU A 107 2.18 18.79 8.57
N ALA A 108 3.03 18.73 9.61
CA ALA A 108 3.93 19.82 9.94
C ALA A 108 4.99 20.00 8.86
N ALA A 109 5.59 18.90 8.39
CA ALA A 109 6.54 18.91 7.29
C ALA A 109 5.90 19.38 5.98
N ILE A 110 4.68 18.92 5.66
CA ILE A 110 3.92 19.38 4.49
C ILE A 110 3.68 20.89 4.54
N ALA A 111 3.31 21.42 5.70
CA ALA A 111 3.07 22.86 5.89
C ALA A 111 4.34 23.69 5.78
N GLU A 112 5.50 23.14 6.18
CA GLU A 112 6.79 23.84 6.12
C GLU A 112 7.35 23.86 4.69
N THR A 113 7.33 22.73 3.99
CA THR A 113 7.95 22.62 2.65
C THR A 113 7.04 23.14 1.54
N HIS A 114 5.73 23.03 1.70
CA HIS A 114 4.72 23.34 0.67
C HIS A 114 4.82 22.47 -0.59
N ASP A 115 5.62 21.40 -0.55
CA ASP A 115 5.87 20.54 -1.70
C ASP A 115 4.68 19.62 -2.03
N MET A 116 3.90 19.27 -1.01
CA MET A 116 2.78 18.31 -1.12
C MET A 116 1.47 18.90 -0.58
N PRO A 117 0.96 20.02 -1.15
CA PRO A 117 -0.20 20.72 -0.60
C PRO A 117 -1.49 19.90 -0.69
N GLY A 118 -2.49 20.31 0.07
CA GLY A 118 -3.85 19.73 0.01
C GLY A 118 -3.94 18.31 0.56
N ARG A 119 -3.09 17.94 1.54
CA ARG A 119 -3.11 16.64 2.21
C ARG A 119 -3.29 16.80 3.71
N SER A 120 -4.08 15.92 4.32
CA SER A 120 -4.27 15.88 5.76
C SER A 120 -4.58 14.45 6.25
N ASN A 121 -4.20 14.12 7.49
CA ASN A 121 -4.56 12.85 8.10
C ASN A 121 -6.07 12.71 8.33
N ALA A 122 -6.78 13.82 8.52
CA ALA A 122 -8.24 13.82 8.59
C ALA A 122 -8.87 13.36 7.27
N ASN A 123 -8.31 13.76 6.12
CA ASN A 123 -8.77 13.27 4.83
C ASN A 123 -8.32 11.81 4.61
N VAL A 124 -7.04 11.48 4.87
CA VAL A 124 -6.50 10.11 4.78
C VAL A 124 -7.37 9.10 5.56
N ALA A 125 -7.88 9.47 6.74
CA ALA A 125 -8.73 8.59 7.55
C ALA A 125 -9.98 8.10 6.81
N GLN A 126 -10.53 8.87 5.86
CA GLN A 126 -11.69 8.47 5.06
C GLN A 126 -11.31 7.36 4.06
N TYR A 127 -10.11 7.44 3.47
CA TYR A 127 -9.60 6.43 2.53
C TYR A 127 -9.14 5.16 3.27
N VAL A 128 -8.59 5.30 4.47
CA VAL A 128 -8.31 4.16 5.37
C VAL A 128 -9.59 3.40 5.71
N ALA A 129 -10.66 4.11 6.07
CA ALA A 129 -11.96 3.50 6.36
C ALA A 129 -12.55 2.81 5.12
N ALA A 130 -12.45 3.45 3.94
CA ALA A 130 -12.89 2.89 2.67
C ALA A 130 -12.13 1.59 2.31
N ALA A 131 -10.80 1.58 2.46
CA ALA A 131 -9.96 0.41 2.21
C ALA A 131 -10.33 -0.77 3.12
N LYS A 132 -10.54 -0.52 4.41
CA LYS A 132 -10.98 -1.54 5.37
C LYS A 132 -12.36 -2.10 5.03
N ALA A 133 -13.31 -1.25 4.66
CA ALA A 133 -14.64 -1.67 4.24
C ALA A 133 -14.60 -2.55 2.98
N VAL A 134 -13.79 -2.18 2.00
CA VAL A 134 -13.60 -3.00 0.78
C VAL A 134 -13.00 -4.36 1.12
N ALA A 135 -11.97 -4.41 1.97
CA ALA A 135 -11.36 -5.67 2.39
C ALA A 135 -12.39 -6.59 3.07
N GLU A 136 -13.21 -6.05 3.98
CA GLU A 136 -14.29 -6.78 4.65
C GLU A 136 -15.35 -7.30 3.65
N GLN A 137 -15.78 -6.46 2.70
CA GLN A 137 -16.83 -6.81 1.74
C GLN A 137 -16.35 -7.83 0.69
N THR A 138 -15.10 -7.75 0.29
CA THR A 138 -14.54 -8.61 -0.77
C THR A 138 -13.90 -9.89 -0.25
N GLY A 139 -13.54 -9.94 1.03
CA GLY A 139 -12.75 -11.01 1.63
C GLY A 139 -11.23 -10.89 1.37
N ALA A 140 -10.78 -9.80 0.77
CA ALA A 140 -9.35 -9.49 0.68
C ALA A 140 -8.74 -9.28 2.07
N LYS A 141 -7.42 -9.43 2.17
CA LYS A 141 -6.72 -9.14 3.42
C LYS A 141 -6.47 -7.64 3.56
N ILE A 142 -6.29 -7.19 4.80
CA ILE A 142 -5.87 -5.83 5.11
C ILE A 142 -4.51 -5.83 5.82
N VAL A 143 -3.61 -4.99 5.34
CA VAL A 143 -2.36 -4.64 6.03
C VAL A 143 -2.51 -3.21 6.53
N ASP A 144 -2.76 -3.04 7.81
CA ASP A 144 -3.09 -1.74 8.41
C ASP A 144 -1.82 -0.92 8.69
N LEU A 145 -1.20 -0.45 7.60
CA LEU A 145 0.00 0.38 7.66
C LEU A 145 -0.25 1.70 8.39
N ASN A 146 -1.39 2.36 8.14
CA ASN A 146 -1.73 3.61 8.83
C ASN A 146 -1.72 3.44 10.35
N HIS A 147 -2.35 2.39 10.84
CA HIS A 147 -2.35 2.08 12.26
C HIS A 147 -0.93 1.80 12.76
N ALA A 148 -0.16 0.97 12.05
CA ALA A 148 1.21 0.66 12.45
C ALA A 148 2.09 1.91 12.57
N MET A 149 1.94 2.87 11.65
CA MET A 149 2.68 4.15 11.70
C MET A 149 2.21 5.05 12.84
N THR A 150 0.90 5.10 13.14
CA THR A 150 0.33 6.06 14.10
C THR A 150 0.46 5.63 15.56
N VAL A 151 0.58 4.33 15.83
CA VAL A 151 0.76 3.82 17.22
C VAL A 151 2.21 3.80 17.67
N TYR A 152 3.15 4.00 16.77
CA TYR A 152 4.57 4.03 17.09
C TYR A 152 4.98 5.43 17.60
N PRO A 153 5.66 5.54 18.74
CA PRO A 153 6.26 6.80 19.17
C PRO A 153 7.32 7.26 18.15
N GLY A 154 7.21 8.47 17.63
CA GLY A 154 8.09 8.98 16.57
C GLY A 154 7.60 8.65 15.15
N SER A 155 6.28 8.57 14.94
CA SER A 155 5.66 8.30 13.63
C SER A 155 6.14 9.21 12.50
N ASP A 156 6.58 10.44 12.81
CA ASP A 156 7.16 11.39 11.84
C ASP A 156 8.48 10.89 11.23
N GLU A 157 9.20 10.00 11.92
CA GLU A 157 10.46 9.40 11.43
C GLU A 157 10.25 8.47 10.24
N PHE A 158 9.02 7.98 10.02
CA PHE A 158 8.69 7.10 8.88
C PHE A 158 8.58 7.83 7.55
N VAL A 159 8.54 9.16 7.55
CA VAL A 159 8.45 9.97 6.33
C VAL A 159 9.64 10.92 6.22
N VAL A 160 9.98 11.28 4.98
CA VAL A 160 11.03 12.28 4.71
C VAL A 160 10.49 13.71 4.86
N ALA A 161 11.34 14.70 4.61
CA ALA A 161 11.03 16.10 4.83
C ALA A 161 9.81 16.65 4.05
N ASP A 162 9.34 15.97 3.00
CA ASP A 162 8.11 16.36 2.29
C ASP A 162 6.82 15.94 3.01
N GLY A 163 6.94 15.13 4.07
CA GLY A 163 5.85 14.67 4.90
C GLY A 163 4.97 13.57 4.32
N VAL A 164 5.32 13.03 3.14
CA VAL A 164 4.52 12.03 2.39
C VAL A 164 5.33 10.78 2.05
N HIS A 165 6.48 10.94 1.41
CA HIS A 165 7.31 9.83 0.99
C HIS A 165 8.07 9.21 2.17
N PHE A 166 8.36 7.91 2.06
CA PHE A 166 8.96 7.18 3.17
C PHE A 166 10.45 7.45 3.34
N SER A 167 10.85 7.53 4.60
CA SER A 167 12.24 7.40 5.04
C SER A 167 12.68 5.93 4.93
N GLN A 168 13.92 5.66 5.29
CA GLN A 168 14.42 4.29 5.43
C GLN A 168 13.56 3.49 6.40
N ASP A 169 13.24 4.03 7.58
CA ASP A 169 12.43 3.36 8.60
C ASP A 169 11.00 3.10 8.11
N GLY A 170 10.44 4.00 7.31
CA GLY A 170 9.13 3.80 6.66
C GLY A 170 9.13 2.63 5.68
N TYR A 171 10.18 2.50 4.87
CA TYR A 171 10.34 1.34 3.99
C TYR A 171 10.58 0.05 4.77
N GLU A 172 11.40 0.06 5.83
CA GLU A 172 11.58 -1.10 6.70
C GLU A 172 10.25 -1.57 7.30
N LEU A 173 9.44 -0.63 7.78
CA LEU A 173 8.12 -0.95 8.35
C LEU A 173 7.20 -1.60 7.30
N VAL A 174 6.95 -0.94 6.16
CA VAL A 174 5.97 -1.43 5.17
C VAL A 174 6.40 -2.77 4.58
N THR A 175 7.68 -2.94 4.27
CA THR A 175 8.18 -4.18 3.67
C THR A 175 8.19 -5.34 4.66
N SER A 176 8.44 -5.08 5.95
CA SER A 176 8.30 -6.08 7.01
C SER A 176 6.85 -6.52 7.19
N LEU A 177 5.90 -5.60 7.13
CA LEU A 177 4.46 -5.92 7.21
C LEU A 177 4.00 -6.78 6.04
N ILE A 178 4.43 -6.48 4.82
CA ILE A 178 4.17 -7.32 3.64
C ILE A 178 4.73 -8.72 3.86
N ALA A 179 5.99 -8.85 4.30
CA ALA A 179 6.62 -10.14 4.51
C ALA A 179 5.93 -10.95 5.64
N VAL A 180 5.48 -10.29 6.70
CA VAL A 180 4.71 -10.93 7.79
C VAL A 180 3.35 -11.43 7.28
N ASP A 181 2.64 -10.65 6.44
CA ASP A 181 1.37 -11.08 5.84
C ASP A 181 1.58 -12.31 4.95
N VAL A 182 2.58 -12.29 4.06
CA VAL A 182 2.92 -13.45 3.22
C VAL A 182 3.21 -14.68 4.08
N LYS A 183 4.08 -14.55 5.08
CA LYS A 183 4.41 -15.66 6.01
C LYS A 183 3.17 -16.22 6.69
N SER A 184 2.30 -15.35 7.19
CA SER A 184 1.05 -15.76 7.86
C SER A 184 0.17 -16.58 6.93
N ARG A 185 0.05 -16.17 5.68
CA ARG A 185 -0.75 -16.84 4.65
C ARG A 185 -0.15 -18.16 4.20
N GLU A 186 1.17 -18.23 4.06
CA GLU A 186 1.87 -19.49 3.74
C GLU A 186 1.71 -20.53 4.86
N LEU A 187 1.87 -20.12 6.13
CA LEU A 187 1.66 -21.00 7.26
C LEU A 187 0.21 -21.51 7.37
N ALA A 188 -0.77 -20.67 7.03
CA ALA A 188 -2.18 -21.09 7.02
C ALA A 188 -2.45 -22.19 5.99
N LYS A 189 -1.78 -22.18 4.83
CA LYS A 189 -1.90 -23.23 3.79
C LYS A 189 -1.37 -24.58 4.26
N THR A 190 -0.37 -24.60 5.17
CA THR A 190 0.21 -25.86 5.66
C THR A 190 -0.62 -26.52 6.75
N HIS A 191 -1.63 -25.82 7.27
CA HIS A 191 -2.51 -26.31 8.34
C HIS A 191 -3.97 -26.54 7.86
N ALA A 192 -4.26 -26.33 6.60
CA ALA A 192 -5.56 -26.56 5.96
C ALA A 192 -5.57 -27.89 5.21
#